data_9df80b71f031d07bba7cf77d974eabc6
#
_entry.id   9df80b71f031d07bba7cf77d974eabc6
#
_cell.length_a   1.000
_cell.length_b   1.000
_cell.length_c   1.000
_cell.angle_alpha   90.00
_cell.angle_beta   90.00
_cell.angle_gamma   90.00
#
_symmetry.space_group_name_H-M   'P 1'
#
loop_
_entity.id
_entity.type
_entity.pdbx_description
1 polymer ?
#
loop_
_entity_poly.entity_id
_entity_poly.type
_entity_poly.pdbx_seq_one_letter_code
_entity_poly.pdbx_strand_id
1 'polypeptide(L)'
;MYEKIQETASWLKERMTTSPKTAIILGTGLGQLASEITDSYSFSYQDIPNFPVSTVEGHAGSLIFGRLGGKDIMAMKGRFHFYEGYNMKDVTFPIRVMHELGIETLFVSNASGGMNPSFKIGDLMIITDHINMFPEHPLRGRNFPTGPRFPDMHLSLIHISEPTRPY
;
A
#
# COMPACT_ATOMS: atom_id res chain seq x y z
N MET A 1 -18.82 -0.23 1.68
CA MET A 1 -17.33 -0.14 1.74
C MET A 1 -16.75 -0.99 2.87
N TYR A 2 -17.14 -0.78 4.13
CA TYR A 2 -16.57 -1.54 5.26
C TYR A 2 -16.80 -3.05 5.15
N GLU A 3 -18.02 -3.46 4.84
CA GLU A 3 -18.37 -4.87 4.59
C GLU A 3 -17.51 -5.52 3.51
N LYS A 4 -17.28 -4.80 2.41
CA LYS A 4 -16.39 -5.27 1.33
C LYS A 4 -14.94 -5.46 1.80
N ILE A 5 -14.44 -4.55 2.65
CA ILE A 5 -13.09 -4.66 3.23
C ILE A 5 -13.00 -5.92 4.09
N GLN A 6 -14.00 -6.16 4.94
CA GLN A 6 -14.04 -7.33 5.81
C GLN A 6 -14.17 -8.64 5.02
N GLU A 7 -15.04 -8.67 3.99
CA GLU A 7 -15.18 -9.82 3.10
C GLU A 7 -13.85 -10.17 2.42
N THR A 8 -13.18 -9.16 1.84
CA THR A 8 -11.88 -9.34 1.18
C THR A 8 -10.81 -9.80 2.16
N ALA A 9 -10.75 -9.18 3.34
CA ALA A 9 -9.78 -9.56 4.37
C ALA A 9 -10.02 -10.98 4.88
N SER A 10 -11.27 -11.39 5.07
CA SER A 10 -11.62 -12.75 5.47
C SER A 10 -11.22 -13.77 4.41
N TRP A 11 -11.53 -13.48 3.13
CA TRP A 11 -11.15 -14.33 2.01
C TRP A 11 -9.63 -14.54 1.92
N LEU A 12 -8.86 -13.48 2.15
CA LEU A 12 -7.40 -13.56 2.18
C LEU A 12 -6.90 -14.34 3.41
N LYS A 13 -7.44 -14.07 4.61
CA LYS A 13 -7.05 -14.77 5.86
C LYS A 13 -7.22 -16.28 5.77
N GLU A 14 -8.28 -16.75 5.10
CA GLU A 14 -8.51 -18.18 4.90
C GLU A 14 -7.47 -18.86 4.00
N ARG A 15 -6.78 -18.08 3.16
CA ARG A 15 -5.83 -18.56 2.13
C ARG A 15 -4.37 -18.21 2.43
N MET A 16 -4.15 -17.31 3.39
CA MET A 16 -2.81 -16.94 3.83
C MET A 16 -2.21 -18.03 4.71
N THR A 17 -0.96 -18.37 4.43
CA THR A 17 -0.17 -19.32 5.26
C THR A 17 0.70 -18.62 6.30
N THR A 18 0.85 -17.29 6.17
CA THR A 18 1.64 -16.43 7.06
C THR A 18 0.84 -15.21 7.46
N SER A 19 1.26 -14.51 8.52
CA SER A 19 0.63 -13.28 9.00
C SER A 19 1.64 -12.14 8.97
N PRO A 20 1.96 -11.61 7.78
CA PRO A 20 2.96 -10.54 7.65
C PRO A 20 2.52 -9.29 8.38
N LYS A 21 3.50 -8.58 8.97
CA LYS A 21 3.31 -7.27 9.60
C LYS A 21 3.75 -6.12 8.69
N THR A 22 4.40 -6.47 7.59
CA THR A 22 4.95 -5.51 6.64
C THR A 22 4.36 -5.71 5.26
N ALA A 23 3.95 -4.62 4.63
CA ALA A 23 3.54 -4.62 3.24
C ALA A 23 4.39 -3.65 2.42
N ILE A 24 4.52 -3.94 1.12
CA ILE A 24 5.26 -3.14 0.16
C ILE A 24 4.39 -2.91 -1.07
N ILE A 25 4.22 -1.67 -1.48
CA ILE A 25 3.63 -1.34 -2.79
C ILE A 25 4.77 -1.05 -3.76
N LEU A 26 4.97 -1.96 -4.69
CA LEU A 26 6.03 -1.85 -5.70
C LEU A 26 5.64 -0.79 -6.73
N GLY A 27 6.45 0.26 -6.80
CA GLY A 27 6.31 1.32 -7.80
C GLY A 27 7.00 0.97 -9.12
N THR A 28 6.92 1.91 -10.06
CA THR A 28 7.58 1.81 -11.36
C THR A 28 9.09 1.59 -11.18
N GLY A 29 9.63 0.60 -11.89
CA GLY A 29 11.05 0.23 -11.82
C GLY A 29 11.41 -0.77 -10.71
N LEU A 30 10.51 -1.03 -9.73
CA LEU A 30 10.77 -1.96 -8.63
C LEU A 30 10.13 -3.34 -8.84
N GLY A 31 9.61 -3.63 -10.04
CA GLY A 31 9.02 -4.94 -10.35
C GLY A 31 9.98 -6.12 -10.16
N GLN A 32 11.29 -5.89 -10.35
CA GLN A 32 12.32 -6.92 -10.12
C GLN A 32 12.42 -7.32 -8.64
N LEU A 33 12.10 -6.43 -7.69
CA LEU A 33 12.09 -6.78 -6.26
C LEU A 33 11.10 -7.92 -5.95
N ALA A 34 10.07 -8.09 -6.77
CA ALA A 34 9.14 -9.21 -6.62
C ALA A 34 9.81 -10.57 -6.83
N SER A 35 10.88 -10.65 -7.64
CA SER A 35 11.64 -11.90 -7.86
C SER A 35 12.59 -12.26 -6.72
N GLU A 36 12.89 -11.30 -5.84
CA GLU A 36 13.69 -11.53 -4.62
C GLU A 36 12.86 -12.10 -3.46
N ILE A 37 11.53 -12.15 -3.61
CA ILE A 37 10.64 -12.71 -2.60
C ILE A 37 10.70 -14.23 -2.68
N THR A 38 11.24 -14.86 -1.66
CA THR A 38 11.35 -16.32 -1.56
C THR A 38 10.11 -16.94 -0.91
N ASP A 39 9.93 -18.26 -1.08
CA ASP A 39 8.78 -19.01 -0.54
C ASP A 39 7.44 -18.34 -0.87
N SER A 40 7.36 -17.73 -2.07
CA SER A 40 6.27 -16.86 -2.44
C SER A 40 5.09 -17.61 -3.08
N TYR A 41 3.90 -17.11 -2.77
CA TYR A 41 2.66 -17.42 -3.47
C TYR A 41 1.89 -16.13 -3.74
N SER A 42 1.01 -16.14 -4.72
CA SER A 42 0.31 -14.93 -5.13
C SER A 42 -1.13 -15.17 -5.51
N PHE A 43 -1.94 -14.13 -5.36
CA PHE A 43 -3.31 -14.04 -5.87
C PHE A 43 -3.38 -12.94 -6.93
N SER A 44 -3.98 -13.25 -8.09
CA SER A 44 -4.33 -12.20 -9.06
C SER A 44 -5.37 -11.26 -8.45
N TYR A 45 -5.28 -9.96 -8.73
CA TYR A 45 -6.30 -9.02 -8.24
C TYR A 45 -7.70 -9.38 -8.72
N GLN A 46 -7.83 -10.03 -9.89
CA GLN A 46 -9.11 -10.48 -10.44
C GLN A 46 -9.75 -11.58 -9.59
N ASP A 47 -8.96 -12.37 -8.89
CA ASP A 47 -9.43 -13.48 -8.07
C ASP A 47 -9.82 -13.03 -6.65
N ILE A 48 -9.37 -11.82 -6.24
CA ILE A 48 -9.62 -11.30 -4.91
C ILE A 48 -10.96 -10.54 -4.91
N PRO A 49 -11.93 -10.93 -4.07
CA PRO A 49 -13.22 -10.26 -4.02
C PRO A 49 -13.08 -8.75 -3.77
N ASN A 50 -13.86 -7.96 -4.49
CA ASN A 50 -13.93 -6.50 -4.38
C ASN A 50 -12.63 -5.73 -4.68
N PHE A 51 -11.54 -6.42 -5.06
CA PHE A 51 -10.32 -5.73 -5.45
C PHE A 51 -10.56 -4.98 -6.76
N PRO A 52 -10.00 -3.76 -6.91
CA PRO A 52 -10.00 -3.11 -8.21
C PRO A 52 -9.23 -3.95 -9.22
N VAL A 53 -9.65 -3.91 -10.46
CA VAL A 53 -8.98 -4.63 -11.57
C VAL A 53 -8.43 -3.60 -12.51
N SER A 54 -7.14 -3.69 -12.85
CA SER A 54 -6.53 -2.78 -13.83
C SER A 54 -7.26 -2.85 -15.16
N THR A 55 -7.58 -1.70 -15.73
CA THR A 55 -8.20 -1.58 -17.06
C THR A 55 -7.17 -1.63 -18.18
N VAL A 56 -5.89 -1.67 -17.87
CA VAL A 56 -4.80 -1.69 -18.85
C VAL A 56 -4.43 -3.14 -19.18
N GLU A 57 -4.59 -3.51 -20.44
CA GLU A 57 -4.23 -4.82 -20.98
C GLU A 57 -2.73 -5.12 -20.69
N GLY A 58 -2.45 -6.30 -20.15
CA GLY A 58 -1.08 -6.72 -19.81
C GLY A 58 -0.57 -6.32 -18.41
N HIS A 59 -1.35 -5.57 -17.63
CA HIS A 59 -1.00 -5.18 -16.24
C HIS A 59 -1.86 -5.93 -15.22
N ALA A 60 -1.93 -7.26 -15.36
CA ALA A 60 -2.55 -8.09 -14.33
C ALA A 60 -1.74 -7.95 -13.02
N GLY A 61 -2.21 -7.11 -12.12
CA GLY A 61 -1.61 -6.94 -10.81
C GLY A 61 -1.82 -8.18 -9.94
N SER A 62 -0.93 -8.39 -8.99
CA SER A 62 -1.03 -9.49 -8.04
C SER A 62 -0.62 -9.07 -6.64
N LEU A 63 -1.20 -9.74 -5.67
CA LEU A 63 -0.83 -9.66 -4.27
C LEU A 63 0.07 -10.86 -3.97
N ILE A 64 1.31 -10.60 -3.60
CA ILE A 64 2.34 -11.61 -3.35
C ILE A 64 2.58 -11.70 -1.85
N PHE A 65 2.61 -12.90 -1.34
CA PHE A 65 3.03 -13.22 0.03
C PHE A 65 4.31 -14.05 -0.03
N GLY A 66 5.24 -13.81 0.87
CA GLY A 66 6.49 -14.55 0.91
C GLY A 66 7.49 -13.91 1.86
N ARG A 67 8.76 -14.22 1.69
CA ARG A 67 9.83 -13.74 2.56
C ARG A 67 10.79 -12.84 1.79
N LEU A 68 11.10 -11.69 2.36
CA LEU A 68 12.11 -10.76 1.85
C LEU A 68 13.02 -10.31 3.00
N GLY A 69 14.34 -10.47 2.83
CA GLY A 69 15.29 -10.15 3.90
C GLY A 69 15.03 -10.93 5.20
N GLY A 70 14.52 -12.16 5.12
CA GLY A 70 14.20 -13.01 6.27
C GLY A 70 12.92 -12.64 7.03
N LYS A 71 12.12 -11.69 6.52
CA LYS A 71 10.83 -11.26 7.09
C LYS A 71 9.67 -11.69 6.19
N ASP A 72 8.57 -12.12 6.81
CA ASP A 72 7.33 -12.35 6.08
C ASP A 72 6.75 -11.02 5.65
N ILE A 73 6.44 -10.90 4.37
CA ILE A 73 5.91 -9.68 3.77
C ILE A 73 4.70 -9.97 2.88
N MET A 74 3.93 -8.92 2.65
CA MET A 74 2.93 -8.83 1.59
C MET A 74 3.38 -7.77 0.59
N ALA A 75 3.39 -8.09 -0.71
CA ALA A 75 3.75 -7.13 -1.74
C ALA A 75 2.64 -6.97 -2.78
N MET A 76 2.31 -5.73 -3.10
CA MET A 76 1.50 -5.39 -4.26
C MET A 76 2.40 -5.25 -5.49
N LYS A 77 2.28 -6.17 -6.43
CA LYS A 77 2.88 -6.05 -7.77
C LYS A 77 1.86 -5.40 -8.70
N GLY A 78 2.02 -4.10 -8.91
CA GLY A 78 1.04 -3.23 -9.55
C GLY A 78 0.16 -2.52 -8.52
N ARG A 79 -0.30 -1.33 -8.88
CA ARG A 79 -1.16 -0.47 -8.06
C ARG A 79 -2.19 0.24 -8.93
N PHE A 80 -3.18 0.83 -8.28
CA PHE A 80 -4.24 1.58 -8.93
C PHE A 80 -3.93 3.07 -8.87
N HIS A 81 -4.14 3.79 -9.97
CA HIS A 81 -3.88 5.22 -10.03
C HIS A 81 -5.16 6.00 -10.27
N PHE A 82 -5.25 7.16 -9.65
CA PHE A 82 -6.40 8.05 -9.82
C PHE A 82 -6.60 8.46 -11.28
N TYR A 83 -5.51 8.69 -12.03
CA TYR A 83 -5.59 9.07 -13.45
C TYR A 83 -6.15 7.96 -14.37
N GLU A 84 -6.21 6.71 -13.90
CA GLU A 84 -6.84 5.60 -14.64
C GLU A 84 -8.38 5.62 -14.55
N GLY A 85 -8.96 6.61 -13.82
CA GLY A 85 -10.40 6.76 -13.65
C GLY A 85 -10.96 6.15 -12.38
N TYR A 86 -10.12 5.57 -11.51
CA TYR A 86 -10.54 5.11 -10.20
C TYR A 86 -10.81 6.29 -9.27
N ASN A 87 -11.87 6.21 -8.45
CA ASN A 87 -12.04 7.14 -7.35
C ASN A 87 -11.05 6.85 -6.21
N MET A 88 -10.83 7.83 -5.32
CA MET A 88 -9.84 7.69 -4.24
C MET A 88 -10.17 6.57 -3.26
N LYS A 89 -11.44 6.17 -3.13
CA LYS A 89 -11.83 5.04 -2.25
C LYS A 89 -11.39 3.70 -2.85
N ASP A 90 -11.43 3.56 -4.17
CA ASP A 90 -10.97 2.35 -4.85
C ASP A 90 -9.44 2.28 -4.83
N VAL A 91 -8.75 3.39 -5.11
CA VAL A 91 -7.27 3.47 -5.03
C VAL A 91 -6.76 3.07 -3.64
N THR A 92 -7.45 3.49 -2.59
CA THR A 92 -7.05 3.22 -1.19
C THR A 92 -7.67 1.97 -0.58
N PHE A 93 -8.53 1.27 -1.32
CA PHE A 93 -9.17 0.04 -0.85
C PHE A 93 -8.17 -1.02 -0.37
N PRO A 94 -7.10 -1.34 -1.13
CA PRO A 94 -6.10 -2.31 -0.71
C PRO A 94 -5.44 -1.96 0.61
N ILE A 95 -5.18 -0.67 0.88
CA ILE A 95 -4.56 -0.21 2.12
C ILE A 95 -5.46 -0.52 3.33
N ARG A 96 -6.76 -0.34 3.18
CA ARG A 96 -7.74 -0.67 4.23
C ARG A 96 -7.83 -2.17 4.46
N VAL A 97 -7.74 -2.98 3.40
CA VAL A 97 -7.66 -4.44 3.51
C VAL A 97 -6.37 -4.86 4.24
N MET A 98 -5.23 -4.26 3.92
CA MET A 98 -3.96 -4.49 4.62
C MET A 98 -4.08 -4.22 6.12
N HIS A 99 -4.72 -3.13 6.50
CA HIS A 99 -4.99 -2.81 7.90
C HIS A 99 -5.81 -3.91 8.59
N GLU A 100 -6.88 -4.40 7.97
CA GLU A 100 -7.70 -5.50 8.50
C GLU A 100 -6.95 -6.84 8.56
N LEU A 101 -5.93 -7.03 7.74
CA LEU A 101 -5.02 -8.18 7.78
C LEU A 101 -3.98 -8.07 8.89
N GLY A 102 -3.87 -6.91 9.55
CA GLY A 102 -2.94 -6.68 10.65
C GLY A 102 -1.55 -6.22 10.18
N ILE A 103 -1.45 -5.62 9.00
CA ILE A 103 -0.23 -4.95 8.54
C ILE A 103 -0.01 -3.70 9.42
N GLU A 104 1.20 -3.56 9.92
CA GLU A 104 1.63 -2.47 10.82
C GLU A 104 2.56 -1.48 10.11
N THR A 105 3.33 -1.95 9.14
CA THR A 105 4.27 -1.14 8.38
C THR A 105 4.00 -1.24 6.89
N LEU A 106 3.87 -0.10 6.21
CA LEU A 106 3.64 -0.04 4.77
C LEU A 106 4.76 0.77 4.09
N PHE A 107 5.47 0.14 3.18
CA PHE A 107 6.41 0.81 2.28
C PHE A 107 5.71 1.13 0.95
N VAL A 108 5.68 2.40 0.60
CA VAL A 108 5.12 2.87 -0.67
C VAL A 108 6.23 3.52 -1.48
N SER A 109 6.44 3.05 -2.70
CA SER A 109 7.47 3.60 -3.58
C SER A 109 6.88 4.15 -4.87
N ASN A 110 7.47 5.21 -5.39
CA ASN A 110 7.14 5.78 -6.69
C ASN A 110 8.38 6.44 -7.32
N ALA A 111 8.38 6.52 -8.64
CA ALA A 111 9.31 7.39 -9.35
C ALA A 111 8.73 8.80 -9.43
N SER A 112 9.58 9.81 -9.35
CA SER A 112 9.19 11.22 -9.50
C SER A 112 10.35 12.06 -10.06
N GLY A 113 10.01 13.23 -10.61
CA GLY A 113 11.02 14.23 -10.98
C GLY A 113 11.57 14.92 -9.73
N GLY A 114 12.89 15.03 -9.64
CA GLY A 114 13.56 15.76 -8.56
C GLY A 114 13.59 17.26 -8.84
N MET A 115 13.11 18.07 -7.90
CA MET A 115 13.18 19.54 -7.97
C MET A 115 14.44 20.10 -7.31
N ASN A 116 15.08 19.37 -6.42
CA ASN A 116 16.32 19.78 -5.77
C ASN A 116 17.49 19.64 -6.75
N PRO A 117 18.27 20.72 -7.04
CA PRO A 117 19.39 20.69 -7.99
C PRO A 117 20.52 19.72 -7.60
N SER A 118 20.60 19.32 -6.34
CA SER A 118 21.60 18.36 -5.87
C SER A 118 21.24 16.92 -6.17
N PHE A 119 19.98 16.62 -6.52
CA PHE A 119 19.53 15.27 -6.82
C PHE A 119 20.05 14.80 -8.18
N LYS A 120 20.42 13.54 -8.24
CA LYS A 120 20.85 12.84 -9.44
C LYS A 120 19.84 11.76 -9.80
N ILE A 121 19.83 11.37 -11.07
CA ILE A 121 19.01 10.23 -11.52
C ILE A 121 19.46 8.98 -10.77
N GLY A 122 18.50 8.29 -10.16
CA GLY A 122 18.72 7.09 -9.35
C GLY A 122 18.86 7.34 -7.85
N ASP A 123 18.85 8.59 -7.40
CA ASP A 123 18.86 8.90 -5.97
C ASP A 123 17.54 8.42 -5.32
N LEU A 124 17.67 7.93 -4.09
CA LEU A 124 16.54 7.56 -3.25
C LEU A 124 16.23 8.71 -2.28
N MET A 125 14.96 9.09 -2.22
CA MET A 125 14.47 10.13 -1.32
C MET A 125 13.40 9.56 -0.39
N ILE A 126 13.55 9.82 0.90
CA ILE A 126 12.51 9.52 1.88
C ILE A 126 11.64 10.77 2.05
N ILE A 127 10.34 10.62 1.81
CA ILE A 127 9.37 11.70 1.99
C ILE A 127 9.12 11.85 3.48
N THR A 128 9.38 13.04 4.02
CA THR A 128 9.13 13.38 5.44
C THR A 128 7.79 14.08 5.64
N ASP A 129 7.27 14.74 4.61
CA ASP A 129 5.96 15.37 4.61
C ASP A 129 5.47 15.61 3.18
N HIS A 130 4.19 15.91 2.99
CA HIS A 130 3.60 16.16 1.69
C HIS A 130 2.41 17.11 1.75
N ILE A 131 2.13 17.76 0.64
CA ILE A 131 0.93 18.58 0.43
C ILE A 131 -0.02 17.81 -0.48
N ASN A 132 -1.21 17.51 0.01
CA ASN A 132 -2.24 16.85 -0.80
C ASN A 132 -3.00 17.89 -1.65
N MET A 133 -2.83 17.82 -2.97
CA MET A 133 -3.54 18.65 -3.93
C MET A 133 -4.58 17.88 -4.74
N PHE A 134 -4.93 16.65 -4.35
CA PHE A 134 -5.97 15.89 -5.03
C PHE A 134 -7.36 16.51 -4.81
N PRO A 135 -8.24 16.49 -5.84
CA PRO A 135 -9.59 17.01 -5.73
C PRO A 135 -10.50 16.15 -4.84
N GLU A 136 -10.12 14.89 -4.62
CA GLU A 136 -10.83 13.95 -3.75
C GLU A 136 -9.98 13.57 -2.54
N HIS A 137 -10.66 13.28 -1.42
CA HIS A 137 -10.02 12.81 -0.22
C HIS A 137 -10.64 11.47 0.24
N PRO A 138 -9.85 10.39 0.41
CA PRO A 138 -10.38 9.05 0.72
C PRO A 138 -11.00 8.96 2.13
N LEU A 139 -10.68 9.90 3.03
CA LEU A 139 -11.25 9.98 4.37
C LEU A 139 -12.58 10.73 4.43
N ARG A 140 -13.04 11.30 3.30
CA ARG A 140 -14.35 11.95 3.24
C ARG A 140 -15.47 10.94 3.30
N GLY A 141 -16.41 11.12 4.22
CA GLY A 141 -17.59 10.29 4.36
C GLY A 141 -17.77 9.73 5.77
N ARG A 142 -18.50 8.60 5.85
CA ARG A 142 -18.74 7.91 7.12
C ARG A 142 -17.43 7.36 7.69
N ASN A 143 -17.20 7.59 8.98
CA ASN A 143 -16.06 6.98 9.68
C ASN A 143 -16.24 5.47 9.81
N PHE A 144 -15.14 4.71 9.70
CA PHE A 144 -15.14 3.28 9.99
C PHE A 144 -14.86 3.05 11.48
N PRO A 145 -15.35 1.93 12.06
CA PRO A 145 -15.12 1.63 13.48
C PRO A 145 -13.66 1.41 13.85
N THR A 146 -12.79 1.20 12.86
CA THR A 146 -11.40 0.80 13.02
C THR A 146 -10.42 1.96 13.23
N GLY A 147 -10.88 3.19 13.30
CA GLY A 147 -9.98 4.32 13.46
C GLY A 147 -10.65 5.60 13.98
N PRO A 148 -9.86 6.60 14.39
CA PRO A 148 -10.37 7.88 14.85
C PRO A 148 -11.06 8.64 13.71
N ARG A 149 -12.03 9.50 14.05
CA ARG A 149 -12.71 10.37 13.09
C ARG A 149 -11.76 11.35 12.42
N PHE A 150 -10.79 11.83 13.18
CA PHE A 150 -9.77 12.78 12.75
C PHE A 150 -8.40 12.17 13.00
N PRO A 151 -7.88 11.35 12.04
CA PRO A 151 -6.54 10.80 12.15
C PRO A 151 -5.50 11.92 12.05
N ASP A 152 -4.38 11.74 12.74
CA ASP A 152 -3.21 12.58 12.52
C ASP A 152 -2.72 12.40 11.09
N MET A 153 -2.55 13.52 10.39
CA MET A 153 -2.14 13.55 8.97
C MET A 153 -0.65 13.83 8.81
N HIS A 154 0.12 13.99 9.89
CA HIS A 154 1.56 14.01 9.82
C HIS A 154 2.10 12.63 9.43
N LEU A 155 3.16 12.60 8.65
CA LEU A 155 3.77 11.33 8.27
C LEU A 155 4.33 10.61 9.48
N SER A 156 3.95 9.35 9.63
CA SER A 156 4.37 8.48 10.74
C SER A 156 5.89 8.25 10.82
N LEU A 157 6.64 8.58 9.77
CA LEU A 157 8.11 8.51 9.78
C LEU A 157 8.75 9.41 10.85
N ILE A 158 8.13 10.53 11.20
CA ILE A 158 8.59 11.39 12.30
C ILE A 158 8.49 10.67 13.64
N HIS A 159 7.48 9.84 13.82
CA HIS A 159 7.26 9.06 15.03
C HIS A 159 8.17 7.81 15.11
N ILE A 160 8.66 7.32 13.98
CA ILE A 160 9.59 6.17 13.91
C ILE A 160 11.03 6.61 14.16
N SER A 161 11.43 7.76 13.63
CA SER A 161 12.80 8.26 13.74
C SER A 161 13.14 8.94 15.07
N GLU A 162 12.13 9.35 15.85
CA GLU A 162 12.32 10.00 17.14
C GLU A 162 11.40 9.42 18.25
N PRO A 163 11.61 8.17 18.68
CA PRO A 163 10.75 7.57 19.70
C PRO A 163 10.96 8.17 21.11
N THR A 164 11.79 9.17 21.28
CA THR A 164 12.27 9.63 22.61
C THR A 164 12.25 11.15 22.84
N ARG A 165 11.52 11.94 22.09
CA ARG A 165 11.28 13.33 22.53
C ARG A 165 10.08 13.37 23.48
N PRO A 166 10.29 13.52 24.81
CA PRO A 166 9.21 13.92 25.72
C PRO A 166 8.82 15.36 25.38
N TYR A 167 7.55 15.63 25.29
CA TYR A 167 6.99 16.97 25.22
C TYR A 167 7.23 17.70 26.54
#